data_fbb04420bab050f5500c37698d9b9d0e
#
_entry.id   fbb04420bab050f5500c37698d9b9d0e
#
_cell.length_a   1.000
_cell.length_b   1.000
_cell.length_c   1.000
_cell.angle_alpha   90.00
_cell.angle_beta   90.00
_cell.angle_gamma   90.00
#
_symmetry.space_group_name_H-M   'P 1'
#
loop_
_entity.id
_entity.type
_entity.pdbx_description
1 polymer ?
#
loop_
_entity_poly.entity_id
_entity_poly.type
_entity_poly.pdbx_seq_one_letter_code
_entity_poly.pdbx_strand_id
1 'polypeptide(L)'
;MLTKQQDAYGRIVWDHLHGRPLREIVERDDGWFDTSSAAPRYFAEFRHWPPHQRAVMKYVCGRVLDVGCGAGRCCLYLQKRGQPVVGIDASPLAIQTCRERGVKDARVLPFTRIHRGLGQFDTILMMGNNFGLFGGRARARWLLRRLRALTSPNARIVAESNAVYQTKNPDHLRYHRFNRRRGRMSGQLRIRVRYHRYCTPWFDYLMVSPDEMKAIVAGTGWRVQRFLKSSGSTYVAIIEKDGRKRGG
;
A
#
# COMPACT_ATOMS: atom_id res chain seq x y z
N MET A 1 12.72 4.73 -12.98
CA MET A 1 12.68 5.47 -11.69
C MET A 1 11.99 6.80 -11.92
N LEU A 2 11.38 7.39 -10.90
CA LEU A 2 10.81 8.73 -10.99
C LEU A 2 11.93 9.76 -11.18
N THR A 3 11.69 10.78 -12.02
CA THR A 3 12.57 11.96 -12.07
C THR A 3 12.33 12.83 -10.85
N LYS A 4 13.21 13.81 -10.61
CA LYS A 4 13.07 14.75 -9.49
C LYS A 4 11.72 15.50 -9.51
N GLN A 5 11.24 15.91 -10.69
CA GLN A 5 9.95 16.58 -10.87
C GLN A 5 8.75 15.65 -10.67
N GLN A 6 8.94 14.35 -10.93
CA GLN A 6 7.90 13.35 -10.77
C GLN A 6 7.77 12.80 -9.35
N ASP A 7 8.68 13.12 -8.45
CA ASP A 7 8.69 12.64 -7.06
C ASP A 7 7.91 13.57 -6.12
N ALA A 8 6.67 13.89 -6.48
CA ALA A 8 5.81 14.76 -5.67
C ALA A 8 5.52 14.18 -4.29
N TYR A 9 5.20 12.88 -4.21
CA TYR A 9 4.94 12.20 -2.94
C TYR A 9 6.18 12.20 -2.03
N GLY A 10 7.35 11.87 -2.58
CA GLY A 10 8.60 11.92 -1.82
C GLY A 10 8.92 13.33 -1.34
N ARG A 11 8.61 14.34 -2.16
CA ARG A 11 8.80 15.74 -1.76
C ARG A 11 7.89 16.14 -0.60
N ILE A 12 6.63 15.67 -0.58
CA ILE A 12 5.70 15.90 0.53
C ILE A 12 6.26 15.33 1.84
N VAL A 13 6.70 14.08 1.86
CA VAL A 13 7.20 13.45 3.09
C VAL A 13 8.54 14.07 3.52
N TRP A 14 9.38 14.44 2.58
CA TRP A 14 10.64 15.14 2.85
C TRP A 14 10.39 16.51 3.48
N ASP A 15 9.52 17.32 2.89
CA ASP A 15 9.22 18.67 3.38
C ASP A 15 8.52 18.62 4.74
N HIS A 16 7.66 17.62 4.98
CA HIS A 16 7.06 17.40 6.30
C HIS A 16 8.12 17.10 7.37
N LEU A 17 9.09 16.25 7.08
CA LEU A 17 10.20 15.96 8.00
C LEU A 17 10.96 17.22 8.40
N HIS A 18 11.09 18.18 7.46
CA HIS A 18 11.82 19.44 7.66
C HIS A 18 10.92 20.63 8.07
N GLY A 19 9.70 20.35 8.58
CA GLY A 19 8.81 21.37 9.14
C GLY A 19 8.22 22.36 8.12
N ARG A 20 8.20 22.00 6.82
CA ARG A 20 7.64 22.87 5.78
C ARG A 20 6.13 22.69 5.65
N PRO A 21 5.38 23.77 5.27
CA PRO A 21 3.94 23.68 5.05
C PRO A 21 3.57 22.67 3.95
N LEU A 22 2.51 21.92 4.18
CA LEU A 22 2.06 20.87 3.25
C LEU A 22 0.82 21.31 2.48
N ARG A 23 0.83 21.06 1.17
CA ARG A 23 -0.33 21.20 0.27
C ARG A 23 -0.33 20.04 -0.72
N GLU A 24 -0.68 18.86 -0.22
CA GLU A 24 -0.84 17.68 -1.07
C GLU A 24 -2.14 17.79 -1.88
N ILE A 25 -2.09 17.49 -3.17
CA ILE A 25 -3.26 17.37 -4.03
C ILE A 25 -3.21 15.99 -4.66
N VAL A 26 -4.23 15.19 -4.41
CA VAL A 26 -4.47 13.94 -5.15
C VAL A 26 -5.52 14.22 -6.21
N GLU A 27 -5.12 14.19 -7.47
CA GLU A 27 -5.98 14.45 -8.63
C GLU A 27 -6.37 13.14 -9.29
N ARG A 28 -7.64 13.00 -9.68
CA ARG A 28 -8.21 11.86 -10.37
C ARG A 28 -8.49 12.21 -11.84
N ASP A 29 -8.45 11.24 -12.74
CA ASP A 29 -8.53 11.43 -14.19
C ASP A 29 -9.90 11.95 -14.72
N ASP A 30 -10.88 12.14 -13.85
CA ASP A 30 -12.16 12.81 -14.14
C ASP A 30 -12.20 14.28 -13.66
N GLY A 31 -11.04 14.83 -13.22
CA GLY A 31 -10.93 16.20 -12.75
C GLY A 31 -11.24 16.41 -11.26
N TRP A 32 -11.72 15.38 -10.55
CA TRP A 32 -11.90 15.47 -9.10
C TRP A 32 -10.54 15.49 -8.39
N PHE A 33 -10.43 16.27 -7.32
CA PHE A 33 -9.22 16.31 -6.51
C PHE A 33 -9.51 16.37 -5.01
N ASP A 34 -8.58 15.80 -4.23
CA ASP A 34 -8.56 15.86 -2.77
C ASP A 34 -7.34 16.68 -2.34
N THR A 35 -7.55 17.60 -1.41
CA THR A 35 -6.50 18.45 -0.80
C THR A 35 -6.20 18.08 0.64
N SER A 36 -6.82 17.01 1.15
CA SER A 36 -6.56 16.52 2.50
C SER A 36 -5.16 15.92 2.60
N SER A 37 -4.26 16.58 3.31
CA SER A 37 -2.92 16.04 3.51
C SER A 37 -2.93 14.84 4.45
N ALA A 38 -2.45 13.70 3.96
CA ALA A 38 -2.22 12.50 4.76
C ALA A 38 -0.82 12.47 5.39
N ALA A 39 0.04 13.46 5.13
CA ALA A 39 1.44 13.45 5.52
C ALA A 39 1.67 13.23 7.03
N PRO A 40 0.95 13.85 7.98
CA PRO A 40 1.14 13.57 9.40
C PRO A 40 0.95 12.10 9.77
N ARG A 41 0.05 11.39 9.08
CA ARG A 41 -0.20 9.96 9.31
C ARG A 41 0.99 9.07 8.92
N TYR A 42 1.81 9.50 7.95
CA TYR A 42 3.01 8.77 7.53
C TYR A 42 4.14 8.82 8.57
N PHE A 43 4.06 9.78 9.52
CA PHE A 43 5.04 9.97 10.59
C PHE A 43 4.52 9.52 11.96
N ALA A 44 3.24 9.18 12.06
CA ALA A 44 2.61 8.83 13.33
C ALA A 44 3.33 7.66 14.03
N GLU A 45 3.57 7.80 15.33
CA GLU A 45 4.03 6.70 16.18
C GLU A 45 2.93 5.66 16.38
N PHE A 46 3.31 4.43 16.70
CA PHE A 46 2.40 3.29 16.85
C PHE A 46 1.20 3.57 17.78
N ARG A 47 1.39 4.27 18.89
CA ARG A 47 0.31 4.61 19.84
C ARG A 47 -0.81 5.45 19.19
N HIS A 48 -0.48 6.22 18.13
CA HIS A 48 -1.42 7.07 17.40
C HIS A 48 -1.99 6.42 16.13
N TRP A 49 -1.61 5.16 15.84
CA TRP A 49 -2.19 4.47 14.70
C TRP A 49 -3.65 4.10 14.98
N PRO A 50 -4.51 4.04 13.94
CA PRO A 50 -5.87 3.55 14.09
C PRO A 50 -5.93 2.18 14.77
N PRO A 51 -6.96 1.88 15.58
CA PRO A 51 -7.04 0.64 16.36
C PRO A 51 -6.89 -0.63 15.51
N HIS A 52 -7.52 -0.69 14.32
CA HIS A 52 -7.41 -1.83 13.40
C HIS A 52 -5.98 -2.01 12.86
N GLN A 53 -5.24 -0.92 12.60
CA GLN A 53 -3.84 -0.98 12.19
C GLN A 53 -2.92 -1.47 13.33
N ARG A 54 -3.20 -1.06 14.57
CA ARG A 54 -2.46 -1.58 15.76
C ARG A 54 -2.74 -3.06 15.97
N ALA A 55 -4.02 -3.44 15.91
CA ALA A 55 -4.47 -4.82 16.14
C ALA A 55 -3.90 -5.81 15.12
N VAL A 56 -3.65 -5.37 13.89
CA VAL A 56 -3.12 -6.24 12.83
C VAL A 56 -1.63 -6.56 13.00
N MET A 57 -0.88 -5.73 13.73
CA MET A 57 0.57 -5.93 13.89
C MET A 57 0.94 -7.23 14.63
N LYS A 58 0.02 -7.85 15.38
CA LYS A 58 0.22 -9.19 15.97
C LYS A 58 0.34 -10.31 14.93
N TYR A 59 -0.09 -10.08 13.69
CA TYR A 59 0.05 -11.03 12.58
C TYR A 59 1.34 -10.84 11.78
N VAL A 60 2.11 -9.78 12.06
CA VAL A 60 3.40 -9.52 11.41
C VAL A 60 4.49 -10.29 12.16
N CYS A 61 5.19 -11.18 11.46
CA CYS A 61 6.23 -12.02 12.04
C CYS A 61 7.37 -12.26 11.05
N GLY A 62 8.51 -12.72 11.57
CA GLY A 62 9.71 -13.07 10.81
C GLY A 62 10.28 -11.90 10.03
N ARG A 63 10.87 -12.18 8.87
CA ARG A 63 11.43 -11.14 7.99
C ARG A 63 10.32 -10.47 7.17
N VAL A 64 10.24 -9.15 7.23
CA VAL A 64 9.14 -8.36 6.68
C VAL A 64 9.59 -7.57 5.45
N LEU A 65 8.76 -7.56 4.38
CA LEU A 65 8.85 -6.60 3.28
C LEU A 65 7.73 -5.56 3.44
N ASP A 66 8.09 -4.32 3.75
CA ASP A 66 7.15 -3.19 3.80
C ASP A 66 7.06 -2.54 2.42
N VAL A 67 5.93 -2.74 1.74
CA VAL A 67 5.70 -2.30 0.34
C VAL A 67 5.03 -0.94 0.31
N GLY A 68 5.70 0.04 -0.30
CA GLY A 68 5.29 1.44 -0.26
C GLY A 68 5.51 2.00 1.14
N CYS A 69 6.74 1.85 1.66
CA CYS A 69 7.06 2.18 3.05
C CYS A 69 6.94 3.68 3.37
N GLY A 70 6.90 4.54 2.35
CA GLY A 70 6.74 5.99 2.48
C GLY A 70 7.80 6.61 3.39
N ALA A 71 7.38 7.23 4.49
CA ALA A 71 8.28 7.81 5.51
C ALA A 71 8.79 6.76 6.53
N GLY A 72 8.55 5.47 6.33
CA GLY A 72 9.14 4.38 7.12
C GLY A 72 8.50 4.13 8.49
N ARG A 73 7.26 4.58 8.75
CA ARG A 73 6.63 4.41 10.08
C ARG A 73 6.53 2.94 10.51
N CYS A 74 6.18 2.04 9.59
CA CYS A 74 6.09 0.61 9.89
C CYS A 74 7.49 0.00 10.06
N CYS A 75 8.45 0.35 9.20
CA CYS A 75 9.84 -0.08 9.32
C CYS A 75 10.43 0.28 10.69
N LEU A 76 10.29 1.54 11.13
CA LEU A 76 10.80 2.00 12.43
C LEU A 76 10.14 1.26 13.61
N TYR A 77 8.82 1.04 13.55
CA TYR A 77 8.12 0.26 14.57
C TYR A 77 8.65 -1.17 14.67
N LEU A 78 8.81 -1.85 13.53
CA LEU A 78 9.32 -3.22 13.46
C LEU A 78 10.77 -3.32 13.91
N GLN A 79 11.63 -2.38 13.50
CA GLN A 79 13.02 -2.31 13.96
C GLN A 79 13.14 -2.17 15.49
N LYS A 80 12.31 -1.30 16.10
CA LYS A 80 12.28 -1.14 17.56
C LYS A 80 11.90 -2.43 18.30
N ARG A 81 11.23 -3.35 17.62
CA ARG A 81 10.85 -4.68 18.14
C ARG A 81 11.83 -5.79 17.75
N GLY A 82 12.97 -5.45 17.17
CA GLY A 82 13.98 -6.41 16.74
C GLY A 82 13.60 -7.23 15.51
N GLN A 83 12.52 -6.87 14.77
CA GLN A 83 12.11 -7.61 13.58
C GLN A 83 12.92 -7.16 12.35
N PRO A 84 13.47 -8.10 11.57
CA PRO A 84 14.13 -7.79 10.31
C PRO A 84 13.11 -7.25 9.30
N VAL A 85 13.32 -6.03 8.80
CA VAL A 85 12.42 -5.39 7.85
C VAL A 85 13.19 -4.72 6.72
N VAL A 86 12.70 -4.89 5.49
CA VAL A 86 13.13 -4.19 4.30
C VAL A 86 11.99 -3.31 3.83
N GLY A 87 12.19 -2.00 3.79
CA GLY A 87 11.24 -1.06 3.21
C GLY A 87 11.54 -0.82 1.72
N ILE A 88 10.51 -0.88 0.87
CA ILE A 88 10.64 -0.48 -0.54
C ILE A 88 9.64 0.60 -0.90
N ASP A 89 10.08 1.56 -1.70
CA ASP A 89 9.23 2.60 -2.29
C ASP A 89 9.77 2.99 -3.68
N ALA A 90 8.89 3.45 -4.55
CA ALA A 90 9.27 3.96 -5.87
C ALA A 90 9.89 5.37 -5.82
N SER A 91 9.66 6.10 -4.72
CA SER A 91 10.12 7.46 -4.48
C SER A 91 11.52 7.51 -3.90
N PRO A 92 12.51 8.10 -4.60
CA PRO A 92 13.85 8.32 -4.05
C PRO A 92 13.86 9.18 -2.78
N LEU A 93 13.05 10.26 -2.73
CA LEU A 93 12.99 11.15 -1.57
C LEU A 93 12.29 10.50 -0.37
N ALA A 94 11.27 9.65 -0.58
CA ALA A 94 10.68 8.88 0.50
C ALA A 94 11.71 7.93 1.13
N ILE A 95 12.52 7.25 0.31
CA ILE A 95 13.60 6.41 0.82
C ILE A 95 14.70 7.22 1.53
N GLN A 96 15.03 8.39 1.03
CA GLN A 96 15.95 9.30 1.72
C GLN A 96 15.38 9.72 3.08
N THR A 97 14.08 10.08 3.14
CA THR A 97 13.36 10.36 4.40
C THR A 97 13.41 9.17 5.36
N CYS A 98 13.19 7.95 4.87
CA CYS A 98 13.31 6.74 5.68
C CYS A 98 14.69 6.62 6.35
N ARG A 99 15.75 6.82 5.57
CA ARG A 99 17.15 6.71 6.04
C ARG A 99 17.48 7.79 7.07
N GLU A 100 17.07 9.03 6.82
CA GLU A 100 17.27 10.14 7.75
C GLU A 100 16.53 9.91 9.07
N ARG A 101 15.38 9.24 9.05
CA ARG A 101 14.63 8.81 10.23
C ARG A 101 15.20 7.57 10.93
N GLY A 102 16.24 6.94 10.37
CA GLY A 102 16.94 5.78 10.98
C GLY A 102 16.40 4.42 10.53
N VAL A 103 15.70 4.32 9.40
CA VAL A 103 15.37 3.01 8.80
C VAL A 103 16.63 2.39 8.22
N LYS A 104 17.02 1.20 8.72
CA LYS A 104 18.29 0.52 8.41
C LYS A 104 18.34 -0.03 6.99
N ASP A 105 17.26 -0.62 6.50
CA ASP A 105 17.17 -1.19 5.14
C ASP A 105 15.96 -0.62 4.40
N ALA A 106 16.19 0.46 3.65
CA ALA A 106 15.21 1.12 2.80
C ALA A 106 15.77 1.28 1.39
N ARG A 107 15.00 0.81 0.37
CA ARG A 107 15.46 0.69 -1.02
C ARG A 107 14.52 1.38 -1.98
N VAL A 108 15.07 2.13 -2.93
CA VAL A 108 14.31 2.68 -4.06
C VAL A 108 13.98 1.53 -5.01
N LEU A 109 12.78 0.98 -4.89
CA LEU A 109 12.34 -0.13 -5.71
C LEU A 109 10.82 -0.06 -5.93
N PRO A 110 10.36 0.15 -7.18
CA PRO A 110 8.95 0.02 -7.51
C PRO A 110 8.44 -1.40 -7.23
N PHE A 111 7.23 -1.51 -6.65
CA PHE A 111 6.63 -2.80 -6.30
C PHE A 111 6.56 -3.79 -7.47
N THR A 112 6.36 -3.28 -8.70
CA THR A 112 6.33 -4.11 -9.92
C THR A 112 7.69 -4.71 -10.29
N ARG A 113 8.79 -4.24 -9.69
CA ARG A 113 10.16 -4.70 -9.94
C ARG A 113 10.73 -5.58 -8.82
N ILE A 114 9.90 -6.06 -7.88
CA ILE A 114 10.32 -7.02 -6.87
C ILE A 114 10.97 -8.25 -7.51
N HIS A 115 12.02 -8.78 -6.91
CA HIS A 115 12.78 -9.90 -7.45
C HIS A 115 13.41 -10.75 -6.34
N ARG A 116 13.84 -11.97 -6.68
CA ARG A 116 14.39 -12.95 -5.72
C ARG A 116 15.65 -12.48 -4.99
N GLY A 117 16.43 -11.57 -5.57
CA GLY A 117 17.58 -10.96 -4.92
C GLY A 117 17.27 -10.14 -3.66
N LEU A 118 16.00 -9.84 -3.38
CA LEU A 118 15.57 -9.28 -2.08
C LEU A 118 15.62 -10.30 -0.94
N GLY A 119 15.75 -11.59 -1.24
CA GLY A 119 15.65 -12.70 -0.29
C GLY A 119 14.21 -13.15 -0.05
N GLN A 120 14.01 -14.03 0.94
CA GLN A 120 12.73 -14.60 1.30
C GLN A 120 12.11 -13.83 2.47
N PHE A 121 10.79 -13.67 2.47
CA PHE A 121 10.03 -12.95 3.49
C PHE A 121 8.95 -13.83 4.13
N ASP A 122 8.70 -13.60 5.41
CA ASP A 122 7.62 -14.25 6.17
C ASP A 122 6.35 -13.40 6.20
N THR A 123 6.52 -12.09 6.08
CA THR A 123 5.40 -11.15 5.99
C THR A 123 5.63 -10.13 4.87
N ILE A 124 4.59 -9.94 4.05
CA ILE A 124 4.48 -8.78 3.14
C ILE A 124 3.51 -7.79 3.79
N LEU A 125 3.98 -6.61 4.10
CA LEU A 125 3.20 -5.56 4.75
C LEU A 125 2.82 -4.47 3.75
N MET A 126 1.54 -4.13 3.66
CA MET A 126 0.98 -3.17 2.72
C MET A 126 -0.03 -2.26 3.45
N MET A 127 0.47 -1.43 4.36
CA MET A 127 -0.36 -0.51 5.17
C MET A 127 -0.60 0.81 4.44
N GLY A 128 -1.57 1.63 4.93
CA GLY A 128 -1.90 2.91 4.30
C GLY A 128 -2.61 2.77 2.95
N ASN A 129 -3.55 1.83 2.85
CA ASN A 129 -4.25 1.47 1.62
C ASN A 129 -3.36 0.89 0.50
N ASN A 130 -2.16 0.42 0.82
CA ASN A 130 -1.18 -0.01 -0.19
C ASN A 130 -1.56 -1.28 -0.97
N PHE A 131 -2.69 -1.96 -0.66
CA PHE A 131 -3.31 -2.87 -1.63
C PHE A 131 -3.58 -2.14 -2.96
N GLY A 132 -3.79 -0.84 -2.90
CA GLY A 132 -3.94 0.04 -4.06
C GLY A 132 -2.78 0.01 -5.06
N LEU A 133 -1.57 -0.27 -4.62
CA LEU A 133 -0.37 -0.35 -5.46
C LEU A 133 -0.44 -1.49 -6.50
N PHE A 134 -1.35 -2.45 -6.31
CA PHE A 134 -1.68 -3.44 -7.35
C PHE A 134 -2.29 -2.80 -8.61
N GLY A 135 -2.96 -1.65 -8.50
CA GLY A 135 -3.44 -0.81 -9.59
C GLY A 135 -4.58 -1.36 -10.44
N GLY A 136 -4.81 -2.69 -10.45
CA GLY A 136 -5.88 -3.33 -11.19
C GLY A 136 -5.90 -4.84 -11.02
N ARG A 137 -7.03 -5.49 -11.34
CA ARG A 137 -7.26 -6.91 -11.08
C ARG A 137 -6.21 -7.84 -11.71
N ALA A 138 -5.91 -7.67 -12.99
CA ALA A 138 -4.96 -8.53 -13.70
C ALA A 138 -3.54 -8.39 -13.11
N ARG A 139 -3.09 -7.16 -12.89
CA ARG A 139 -1.77 -6.87 -12.31
C ARG A 139 -1.69 -7.36 -10.86
N ALA A 140 -2.77 -7.24 -10.07
CA ALA A 140 -2.82 -7.77 -8.71
C ALA A 140 -2.59 -9.29 -8.70
N ARG A 141 -3.30 -10.02 -9.55
CA ARG A 141 -3.17 -11.48 -9.64
C ARG A 141 -1.75 -11.90 -10.07
N TRP A 142 -1.15 -11.19 -11.01
CA TRP A 142 0.23 -11.43 -11.45
C TRP A 142 1.24 -11.17 -10.31
N LEU A 143 1.14 -10.03 -9.61
CA LEU A 143 2.03 -9.70 -8.50
C LEU A 143 1.85 -10.65 -7.31
N LEU A 144 0.63 -11.06 -6.98
CA LEU A 144 0.37 -12.05 -5.94
C LEU A 144 1.09 -13.39 -6.22
N ARG A 145 1.06 -13.87 -7.48
CA ARG A 145 1.83 -15.08 -7.87
C ARG A 145 3.35 -14.86 -7.72
N ARG A 146 3.85 -13.69 -8.08
CA ARG A 146 5.28 -13.35 -7.87
C ARG A 146 5.65 -13.31 -6.38
N LEU A 147 4.82 -12.68 -5.55
CA LEU A 147 5.03 -12.66 -4.09
C LEU A 147 5.11 -14.06 -3.50
N ARG A 148 4.35 -15.02 -4.03
CA ARG A 148 4.40 -16.40 -3.57
C ARG A 148 5.79 -17.01 -3.70
N ALA A 149 6.52 -16.68 -4.75
CA ALA A 149 7.90 -17.17 -4.98
C ALA A 149 8.97 -16.48 -4.12
N LEU A 150 8.62 -15.32 -3.51
CA LEU A 150 9.51 -14.51 -2.66
C LEU A 150 9.24 -14.72 -1.16
N THR A 151 8.35 -15.63 -0.82
CA THR A 151 7.87 -15.77 0.57
C THR A 151 8.01 -17.20 1.07
N SER A 152 8.24 -17.35 2.38
CA SER A 152 8.35 -18.63 3.07
C SER A 152 7.02 -19.43 2.98
N PRO A 153 7.04 -20.75 3.26
CA PRO A 153 5.82 -21.59 3.17
C PRO A 153 4.65 -21.06 4.01
N ASN A 154 4.91 -20.53 5.19
CA ASN A 154 3.89 -20.04 6.13
C ASN A 154 3.71 -18.52 6.07
N ALA A 155 4.19 -17.90 5.00
CA ALA A 155 4.14 -16.45 4.85
C ALA A 155 2.71 -15.94 4.74
N ARG A 156 2.55 -14.68 5.11
CA ARG A 156 1.29 -13.95 4.99
C ARG A 156 1.48 -12.57 4.35
N ILE A 157 0.40 -12.06 3.80
CA ILE A 157 0.29 -10.68 3.34
C ILE A 157 -0.67 -9.97 4.29
N VAL A 158 -0.26 -8.84 4.84
CA VAL A 158 -1.05 -7.97 5.69
C VAL A 158 -1.31 -6.71 4.88
N ALA A 159 -2.51 -6.58 4.31
CA ALA A 159 -2.80 -5.55 3.33
C ALA A 159 -4.02 -4.71 3.66
N GLU A 160 -3.85 -3.40 3.67
CA GLU A 160 -4.93 -2.44 3.91
C GLU A 160 -5.55 -1.97 2.60
N SER A 161 -6.89 -1.85 2.62
CA SER A 161 -7.69 -1.29 1.52
C SER A 161 -8.90 -0.55 2.06
N ASN A 162 -9.62 0.09 1.16
CA ASN A 162 -10.82 0.87 1.43
C ASN A 162 -12.03 0.27 0.69
N ALA A 163 -13.12 0.00 1.43
CA ALA A 163 -14.37 -0.52 0.88
C ALA A 163 -15.15 0.58 0.17
N VAL A 164 -14.91 0.74 -1.13
CA VAL A 164 -15.38 1.85 -1.96
C VAL A 164 -16.91 2.02 -2.03
N TYR A 165 -17.65 0.93 -1.81
CA TYR A 165 -19.13 0.97 -1.92
C TYR A 165 -19.85 1.59 -0.71
N GLN A 166 -19.12 1.96 0.35
CA GLN A 166 -19.66 2.67 1.50
C GLN A 166 -19.77 4.18 1.28
N THR A 167 -19.26 4.69 0.18
CA THR A 167 -19.34 6.12 -0.13
C THR A 167 -20.76 6.55 -0.48
N LYS A 168 -21.16 7.72 0.03
CA LYS A 168 -22.38 8.45 -0.37
C LYS A 168 -22.06 9.67 -1.24
N ASN A 169 -20.77 9.96 -1.48
CA ASN A 169 -20.35 11.11 -2.27
C ASN A 169 -20.77 10.91 -3.74
N PRO A 170 -21.55 11.84 -4.33
CA PRO A 170 -22.05 11.72 -5.71
C PRO A 170 -20.91 11.66 -6.74
N ASP A 171 -19.80 12.36 -6.52
CA ASP A 171 -18.64 12.33 -7.42
C ASP A 171 -17.95 10.96 -7.43
N HIS A 172 -17.86 10.31 -6.26
CA HIS A 172 -17.34 8.95 -6.21
C HIS A 172 -18.27 7.95 -6.89
N LEU A 173 -19.58 8.08 -6.67
CA LEU A 173 -20.58 7.22 -7.33
C LEU A 173 -20.61 7.41 -8.85
N ARG A 174 -20.44 8.67 -9.34
CA ARG A 174 -20.28 8.98 -10.76
C ARG A 174 -19.03 8.30 -11.33
N TYR A 175 -17.90 8.39 -10.62
CA TYR A 175 -16.66 7.75 -11.04
C TYR A 175 -16.73 6.22 -11.04
N HIS A 176 -17.46 5.61 -10.11
CA HIS A 176 -17.73 4.16 -10.14
C HIS A 176 -18.45 3.75 -11.40
N ARG A 177 -19.51 4.52 -11.81
CA ARG A 177 -20.23 4.27 -13.07
C ARG A 177 -19.33 4.45 -14.29
N PHE A 178 -18.54 5.51 -14.30
CA PHE A 178 -17.56 5.79 -15.37
C PHE A 178 -16.54 4.64 -15.52
N ASN A 179 -16.00 4.12 -14.43
CA ASN A 179 -15.08 2.98 -14.46
C ASN A 179 -15.76 1.71 -15.01
N ARG A 180 -16.95 1.37 -14.54
CA ARG A 180 -17.68 0.19 -15.03
C ARG A 180 -17.96 0.25 -16.53
N ARG A 181 -18.34 1.41 -17.06
CA ARG A 181 -18.54 1.60 -18.52
C ARG A 181 -17.27 1.35 -19.33
N ARG A 182 -16.09 1.55 -18.74
CA ARG A 182 -14.78 1.29 -19.36
C ARG A 182 -14.25 -0.12 -19.06
N GLY A 183 -15.05 -1.03 -18.52
CA GLY A 183 -14.62 -2.37 -18.13
C GLY A 183 -13.65 -2.42 -16.94
N ARG A 184 -13.55 -1.33 -16.15
CA ARG A 184 -12.68 -1.24 -14.96
C ARG A 184 -13.50 -1.57 -13.69
N MET A 185 -12.80 -1.99 -12.63
CA MET A 185 -13.41 -2.11 -11.31
C MET A 185 -13.83 -0.73 -10.79
N SER A 186 -14.93 -0.67 -10.02
CA SER A 186 -15.44 0.61 -9.49
C SER A 186 -14.39 1.42 -8.75
N GLY A 187 -13.57 0.78 -7.93
CA GLY A 187 -12.50 1.41 -7.15
C GLY A 187 -11.12 1.40 -7.82
N GLN A 188 -11.02 1.14 -9.12
CA GLN A 188 -9.77 1.25 -9.87
C GLN A 188 -9.55 2.71 -10.29
N LEU A 189 -8.93 3.46 -9.40
CA LEU A 189 -8.65 4.87 -9.60
C LEU A 189 -7.48 5.06 -10.58
N ARG A 190 -7.53 6.12 -11.38
CA ARG A 190 -6.37 6.65 -12.09
C ARG A 190 -6.08 8.02 -11.53
N ILE A 191 -4.95 8.14 -10.82
CA ILE A 191 -4.61 9.32 -10.03
C ILE A 191 -3.19 9.79 -10.31
N ARG A 192 -2.94 11.04 -9.94
CA ARG A 192 -1.60 11.59 -9.75
C ARG A 192 -1.55 12.42 -8.50
N VAL A 193 -0.34 12.54 -7.90
CA VAL A 193 -0.08 13.41 -6.75
C VAL A 193 0.61 14.68 -7.27
N ARG A 194 0.12 15.82 -6.82
CA ARG A 194 0.70 17.13 -7.12
C ARG A 194 1.12 17.81 -5.82
N TYR A 195 2.27 18.49 -5.88
CA TYR A 195 2.80 19.27 -4.78
C TYR A 195 3.68 20.39 -5.32
N HIS A 196 3.26 21.65 -5.17
CA HIS A 196 3.91 22.80 -5.81
C HIS A 196 4.11 22.54 -7.32
N ARG A 197 5.37 22.60 -7.79
CA ARG A 197 5.75 22.31 -9.18
C ARG A 197 5.98 20.83 -9.48
N TYR A 198 5.90 19.95 -8.48
CA TYR A 198 6.12 18.53 -8.62
C TYR A 198 4.81 17.81 -8.95
N CYS A 199 4.86 16.81 -9.82
CA CYS A 199 3.70 16.02 -10.20
C CYS A 199 4.12 14.61 -10.58
N THR A 200 3.50 13.59 -9.95
CA THR A 200 3.73 12.20 -10.39
C THR A 200 3.18 11.97 -11.80
N PRO A 201 3.69 11.01 -12.56
CA PRO A 201 2.93 10.46 -13.68
C PRO A 201 1.57 9.95 -13.21
N TRP A 202 0.60 9.86 -14.11
CA TRP A 202 -0.66 9.17 -13.85
C TRP A 202 -0.40 7.70 -13.58
N PHE A 203 -0.97 7.17 -12.50
CA PHE A 203 -0.88 5.76 -12.15
C PHE A 203 -2.22 5.20 -11.69
N ASP A 204 -2.39 3.89 -11.88
CA ASP A 204 -3.58 3.19 -11.40
C ASP A 204 -3.40 2.80 -9.94
N TYR A 205 -4.45 3.02 -9.14
CA TYR A 205 -4.52 2.70 -7.72
C TYR A 205 -5.83 1.98 -7.44
N LEU A 206 -5.78 0.82 -6.78
CA LEU A 206 -6.91 -0.08 -6.65
C LEU A 206 -7.45 -0.12 -5.22
N MET A 207 -8.63 0.45 -4.99
CA MET A 207 -9.41 0.24 -3.79
C MET A 207 -10.46 -0.83 -4.05
N VAL A 208 -10.68 -1.75 -3.11
CA VAL A 208 -11.59 -2.89 -3.30
C VAL A 208 -12.42 -3.16 -2.05
N SER A 209 -13.63 -3.70 -2.25
CA SER A 209 -14.40 -4.29 -1.16
C SER A 209 -13.76 -5.59 -0.67
N PRO A 210 -14.11 -6.08 0.53
CA PRO A 210 -13.66 -7.40 1.01
C PRO A 210 -13.94 -8.53 0.03
N ASP A 211 -15.09 -8.55 -0.63
CA ASP A 211 -15.46 -9.61 -1.57
C ASP A 211 -14.70 -9.50 -2.88
N GLU A 212 -14.48 -8.30 -3.39
CA GLU A 212 -13.60 -8.08 -4.54
C GLU A 212 -12.15 -8.51 -4.23
N MET A 213 -11.67 -8.24 -3.01
CA MET A 213 -10.33 -8.70 -2.58
C MET A 213 -10.25 -10.23 -2.56
N LYS A 214 -11.26 -10.94 -2.00
CA LYS A 214 -11.34 -12.40 -2.05
C LYS A 214 -11.29 -12.91 -3.49
N ALA A 215 -12.08 -12.32 -4.39
CA ALA A 215 -12.14 -12.71 -5.80
C ALA A 215 -10.81 -12.45 -6.56
N ILE A 216 -10.05 -11.41 -6.19
CA ILE A 216 -8.73 -11.12 -6.76
C ILE A 216 -7.71 -12.16 -6.28
N VAL A 217 -7.73 -12.48 -4.99
CA VAL A 217 -6.77 -13.37 -4.33
C VAL A 217 -6.98 -14.84 -4.74
N ALA A 218 -8.23 -15.25 -4.93
CA ALA A 218 -8.58 -16.64 -5.30
C ALA A 218 -7.82 -17.13 -6.55
N GLY A 219 -7.26 -18.36 -6.48
CA GLY A 219 -6.49 -18.97 -7.56
C GLY A 219 -5.14 -18.31 -7.86
N THR A 220 -4.59 -17.54 -6.91
CA THR A 220 -3.24 -16.98 -7.00
C THR A 220 -2.22 -17.71 -6.12
N GLY A 221 -2.67 -18.74 -5.40
CA GLY A 221 -1.93 -19.46 -4.38
C GLY A 221 -1.95 -18.78 -3.02
N TRP A 222 -2.90 -17.87 -2.85
CA TRP A 222 -3.21 -17.17 -1.62
C TRP A 222 -4.71 -17.26 -1.33
N ARG A 223 -5.07 -17.19 -0.05
CA ARG A 223 -6.46 -17.09 0.42
C ARG A 223 -6.59 -16.02 1.49
N VAL A 224 -7.69 -15.31 1.53
CA VAL A 224 -7.99 -14.38 2.62
C VAL A 224 -8.43 -15.18 3.85
N GLN A 225 -7.70 -15.05 4.95
CA GLN A 225 -8.01 -15.70 6.22
C GLN A 225 -9.06 -14.90 7.01
N ARG A 226 -8.84 -13.59 7.14
CA ARG A 226 -9.78 -12.68 7.84
C ARG A 226 -9.60 -11.23 7.43
N PHE A 227 -10.59 -10.43 7.83
CA PHE A 227 -10.54 -8.98 7.75
C PHE A 227 -10.65 -8.36 9.15
N LEU A 228 -9.81 -7.37 9.44
CA LEU A 228 -9.94 -6.47 10.58
C LEU A 228 -10.48 -5.14 10.06
N LYS A 229 -11.73 -4.83 10.40
CA LYS A 229 -12.41 -3.61 9.93
C LYS A 229 -12.15 -2.43 10.87
N SER A 230 -12.10 -1.21 10.33
CA SER A 230 -12.22 0.02 11.10
C SER A 230 -13.68 0.33 11.40
N SER A 231 -13.94 1.41 12.12
CA SER A 231 -15.29 1.99 12.26
C SER A 231 -15.82 2.64 10.96
N GLY A 232 -14.94 2.89 9.98
CA GLY A 232 -15.25 3.43 8.66
C GLY A 232 -15.07 2.41 7.55
N SER A 233 -14.76 2.90 6.36
CA SER A 233 -14.62 2.09 5.14
C SER A 233 -13.30 1.33 5.02
N THR A 234 -12.29 1.67 5.83
CA THR A 234 -10.95 1.05 5.78
C THR A 234 -10.96 -0.31 6.48
N TYR A 235 -10.18 -1.24 5.95
CA TYR A 235 -9.97 -2.55 6.58
C TYR A 235 -8.58 -3.10 6.23
N VAL A 236 -8.09 -4.04 7.04
CA VAL A 236 -6.86 -4.78 6.77
C VAL A 236 -7.20 -6.26 6.60
N ALA A 237 -6.71 -6.85 5.52
CA ALA A 237 -6.82 -8.28 5.24
C ALA A 237 -5.57 -9.01 5.72
N ILE A 238 -5.78 -10.17 6.35
CA ILE A 238 -4.75 -11.19 6.56
C ILE A 238 -4.94 -12.22 5.47
N ILE A 239 -3.93 -12.35 4.61
CA ILE A 239 -3.93 -13.24 3.46
C ILE A 239 -2.80 -14.25 3.66
N GLU A 240 -3.12 -15.53 3.61
CA GLU A 240 -2.19 -16.64 3.84
C GLU A 240 -2.01 -17.45 2.55
N LYS A 241 -0.90 -18.18 2.46
CA LYS A 241 -0.75 -19.14 1.36
C LYS A 241 -1.84 -20.20 1.44
N ASP A 242 -2.41 -20.53 0.27
CA ASP A 242 -3.24 -21.72 0.18
C ASP A 242 -2.38 -22.95 0.49
N GLY A 243 -2.75 -23.65 1.56
CA GLY A 243 -2.19 -24.97 1.82
C GLY A 243 -2.56 -25.88 0.64
N ARG A 244 -1.60 -26.49 -0.04
CA ARG A 244 -1.90 -27.71 -0.78
C ARG A 244 -2.51 -28.67 0.24
N LYS A 245 -3.77 -29.08 0.09
CA LYS A 245 -4.19 -30.35 0.60
C LYS A 245 -3.19 -31.34 0.01
N ARG A 246 -2.29 -31.90 0.82
CA ARG A 246 -1.56 -33.07 0.46
C ARG A 246 -2.67 -34.10 0.20
N GLY A 247 -2.89 -34.47 -1.06
CA GLY A 247 -3.76 -35.54 -1.41
C GLY A 247 -3.33 -36.77 -0.61
N GLY A 248 -4.25 -37.32 0.12
CA GLY A 248 -4.11 -38.66 0.67
C GLY A 248 -4.13 -39.64 -0.47
#